data_0912dc05e99cf16e496d18af3cae352a
#
_entry.id   0912dc05e99cf16e496d18af3cae352a
#
_cell.length_a   1.000
_cell.length_b   1.000
_cell.length_c   1.000
_cell.angle_alpha   90.00
_cell.angle_beta   90.00
_cell.angle_gamma   90.00
#
_symmetry.space_group_name_H-M   'P 1'
#
loop_
_entity.id
_entity.type
_entity.pdbx_description
1 polymer ?
#
loop_
_entity_poly.entity_id
_entity_poly.type
_entity_poly.pdbx_seq_one_letter_code
_entity_poly.pdbx_strand_id
1 'polypeptide(L)'
;GRLRGQKVYIDSPMAIRVSDVYERHHHLFNEDDPHFRRFVKDGWDKWLPGLTYTQSPEESMALNRVTDGAIIIAGSGMCTGGRIMHHLKHKLWSKKNHVVIVGYQAIGTLGRLLVDRAPMVKIFGDEIAVRAQVHTLGGFSAHAGQDQLIDWTSHFRSPRPRLFLVHGELDAMQALQQRFVREYP
;
A
#
# COMPACT_ATOMS: atom_id res chain seq x y z
N GLY A 1 -3.36 -14.92 18.50
CA GLY A 1 -3.56 -14.09 17.35
C GLY A 1 -4.52 -14.68 16.32
N ARG A 2 -5.17 -13.82 15.55
CA ARG A 2 -6.16 -14.23 14.53
C ARG A 2 -5.53 -14.84 13.26
N LEU A 3 -4.19 -14.78 13.12
CA LEU A 3 -3.44 -15.31 11.97
C LEU A 3 -2.77 -16.67 12.26
N ARG A 4 -3.28 -17.43 13.23
CA ARG A 4 -2.72 -18.76 13.53
C ARG A 4 -2.85 -19.70 12.33
N GLY A 5 -1.72 -20.21 11.86
CA GLY A 5 -1.66 -21.14 10.73
C GLY A 5 -1.70 -20.51 9.34
N GLN A 6 -1.84 -19.18 9.23
CA GLN A 6 -1.75 -18.48 7.94
C GLN A 6 -0.28 -18.32 7.54
N LYS A 7 0.04 -18.59 6.29
CA LYS A 7 1.33 -18.27 5.69
C LYS A 7 1.31 -16.83 5.19
N VAL A 8 2.35 -16.08 5.51
CA VAL A 8 2.50 -14.69 5.05
C VAL A 8 3.75 -14.61 4.18
N TYR A 9 3.61 -14.14 2.96
CA TYR A 9 4.72 -13.97 2.02
C TYR A 9 4.93 -12.50 1.74
N ILE A 10 6.17 -12.01 1.89
CA ILE A 10 6.59 -10.72 1.34
C ILE A 10 7.29 -10.98 0.02
N ASP A 11 6.55 -10.76 -1.07
CA ASP A 11 7.00 -10.97 -2.43
C ASP A 11 7.33 -9.63 -3.12
N SER A 12 8.31 -8.95 -2.56
CA SER A 12 8.83 -7.67 -3.05
C SER A 12 10.27 -7.48 -2.60
N PRO A 13 11.26 -7.56 -3.52
CA PRO A 13 12.67 -7.34 -3.16
C PRO A 13 12.94 -5.99 -2.52
N MET A 14 12.18 -4.96 -2.92
CA MET A 14 12.27 -3.64 -2.30
C MET A 14 11.73 -3.65 -0.86
N ALA A 15 10.55 -4.24 -0.63
CA ALA A 15 9.96 -4.32 0.70
C ALA A 15 10.83 -5.10 1.67
N ILE A 16 11.46 -6.20 1.21
CA ILE A 16 12.41 -6.99 2.01
C ILE A 16 13.57 -6.10 2.47
N ARG A 17 14.23 -5.38 1.54
CA ARG A 17 15.34 -4.48 1.89
C ARG A 17 14.92 -3.34 2.81
N VAL A 18 13.72 -2.80 2.62
CA VAL A 18 13.17 -1.76 3.50
C VAL A 18 12.90 -2.33 4.90
N SER A 19 12.37 -3.55 5.01
CA SER A 19 12.17 -4.21 6.31
C SER A 19 13.49 -4.37 7.08
N ASP A 20 14.58 -4.74 6.39
CA ASP A 20 15.92 -4.82 7.00
C ASP A 20 16.42 -3.46 7.51
N VAL A 21 16.10 -2.37 6.79
CA VAL A 21 16.44 -1.01 7.24
C VAL A 21 15.64 -0.65 8.49
N TYR A 22 14.33 -0.92 8.49
CA TYR A 22 13.47 -0.68 9.64
C TYR A 22 13.96 -1.44 10.87
N GLU A 23 14.33 -2.70 10.72
CA GLU A 23 14.84 -3.52 11.81
C GLU A 23 16.14 -2.96 12.40
N ARG A 24 17.08 -2.54 11.55
CA ARG A 24 18.35 -1.93 12.01
C ARG A 24 18.17 -0.59 12.70
N HIS A 25 17.15 0.17 12.33
CA HIS A 25 16.87 1.51 12.88
C HIS A 25 15.66 1.55 13.80
N HIS A 26 15.34 0.44 14.46
CA HIS A 26 14.22 0.34 15.38
C HIS A 26 14.23 1.37 16.50
N HIS A 27 15.42 1.84 16.93
CA HIS A 27 15.61 2.86 17.95
C HIS A 27 15.03 4.24 17.58
N LEU A 28 14.67 4.46 16.30
CA LEU A 28 14.01 5.69 15.82
C LEU A 28 12.48 5.65 15.91
N PHE A 29 11.92 4.52 16.27
CA PHE A 29 10.48 4.38 16.41
C PHE A 29 10.00 4.80 17.81
N ASN A 30 8.68 5.05 17.90
CA ASN A 30 8.07 5.39 19.17
C ASN A 30 8.15 4.21 20.16
N GLU A 31 9.05 4.32 21.14
CA GLU A 31 9.26 3.29 22.16
C GLU A 31 8.08 3.16 23.15
N ASP A 32 7.15 4.11 23.15
CA ASP A 32 5.98 4.08 24.04
C ASP A 32 4.89 3.11 23.54
N ASP A 33 4.97 2.65 22.28
CA ASP A 33 4.04 1.64 21.76
C ASP A 33 4.37 0.24 22.31
N PRO A 34 3.47 -0.37 23.14
CA PRO A 34 3.70 -1.69 23.71
C PRO A 34 3.84 -2.80 22.66
N HIS A 35 3.19 -2.65 21.52
CA HIS A 35 3.28 -3.58 20.39
C HIS A 35 4.66 -3.51 19.75
N PHE A 36 5.17 -2.31 19.58
CA PHE A 36 6.50 -2.07 19.03
C PHE A 36 7.60 -2.59 19.96
N ARG A 37 7.52 -2.34 21.27
CA ARG A 37 8.47 -2.89 22.27
C ARG A 37 8.55 -4.42 22.18
N ARG A 38 7.42 -5.06 22.01
CA ARG A 38 7.35 -6.53 21.86
C ARG A 38 8.00 -6.99 20.57
N PHE A 39 7.79 -6.27 19.47
CA PHE A 39 8.44 -6.53 18.20
C PHE A 39 9.97 -6.42 18.29
N VAL A 40 10.49 -5.33 18.88
CA VAL A 40 11.93 -5.11 19.08
C VAL A 40 12.56 -6.21 19.92
N LYS A 41 11.85 -6.68 20.96
CA LYS A 41 12.31 -7.74 21.85
C LYS A 41 12.31 -9.13 21.20
N ASP A 42 11.30 -9.44 20.42
CA ASP A 42 10.99 -10.78 19.98
C ASP A 42 11.36 -11.04 18.49
N GLY A 43 11.56 -9.98 17.68
CA GLY A 43 11.82 -10.07 16.23
C GLY A 43 10.59 -10.44 15.40
N TRP A 44 10.72 -10.31 14.07
CA TRP A 44 9.64 -10.62 13.11
C TRP A 44 9.16 -12.06 13.19
N ASP A 45 10.07 -13.01 13.38
CA ASP A 45 9.76 -14.44 13.35
C ASP A 45 8.80 -14.87 14.46
N LYS A 46 8.93 -14.27 15.65
CA LYS A 46 8.01 -14.53 16.75
C LYS A 46 6.71 -13.73 16.62
N TRP A 47 6.78 -12.55 16.02
CA TRP A 47 5.62 -11.66 15.85
C TRP A 47 4.69 -12.13 14.75
N LEU A 48 5.26 -12.60 13.64
CA LEU A 48 4.55 -13.17 12.49
C LEU A 48 5.09 -14.57 12.17
N PRO A 49 4.77 -15.58 13.00
CA PRO A 49 5.17 -16.94 12.72
C PRO A 49 4.56 -17.39 11.40
N GLY A 50 5.40 -17.82 10.48
CA GLY A 50 5.02 -18.19 9.11
C GLY A 50 5.27 -17.08 8.07
N LEU A 51 5.94 -15.97 8.45
CA LEU A 51 6.46 -15.00 7.50
C LEU A 51 7.59 -15.61 6.66
N THR A 52 7.50 -15.44 5.36
CA THR A 52 8.50 -15.92 4.39
C THR A 52 8.80 -14.80 3.40
N TYR A 53 10.08 -14.58 3.15
CA TYR A 53 10.56 -13.65 2.13
C TYR A 53 10.85 -14.41 0.84
N THR A 54 10.26 -13.98 -0.27
CA THR A 54 10.56 -14.51 -1.59
C THR A 54 11.52 -13.57 -2.31
N GLN A 55 12.75 -14.00 -2.48
CA GLN A 55 13.81 -13.18 -3.07
C GLN A 55 13.93 -13.40 -4.58
N SER A 56 13.91 -14.66 -5.02
CA SER A 56 14.12 -15.00 -6.42
C SER A 56 12.82 -14.97 -7.24
N PRO A 57 12.91 -14.85 -8.58
CA PRO A 57 11.76 -15.00 -9.47
C PRO A 57 11.10 -16.39 -9.37
N GLU A 58 11.88 -17.43 -9.18
CA GLU A 58 11.42 -18.82 -9.06
C GLU A 58 10.57 -19.01 -7.81
N GLU A 59 11.00 -18.45 -6.68
CA GLU A 59 10.24 -18.45 -5.42
C GLU A 59 8.91 -17.69 -5.59
N SER A 60 8.95 -16.53 -6.26
CA SER A 60 7.75 -15.74 -6.57
C SER A 60 6.77 -16.53 -7.46
N MET A 61 7.27 -17.18 -8.51
CA MET A 61 6.45 -18.03 -9.38
C MET A 61 5.84 -19.21 -8.65
N ALA A 62 6.52 -19.79 -7.66
CA ALA A 62 5.99 -20.87 -6.85
C ALA A 62 4.71 -20.48 -6.09
N LEU A 63 4.54 -19.18 -5.76
CA LEU A 63 3.33 -18.65 -5.12
C LEU A 63 2.08 -18.74 -6.01
N ASN A 64 2.24 -18.89 -7.32
CA ASN A 64 1.10 -19.11 -8.22
C ASN A 64 0.34 -20.42 -7.89
N ARG A 65 1.05 -21.42 -7.34
CA ARG A 65 0.49 -22.71 -6.92
C ARG A 65 -0.21 -22.67 -5.56
N VAL A 66 -0.03 -21.60 -4.80
CA VAL A 66 -0.70 -21.42 -3.50
C VAL A 66 -2.15 -21.06 -3.76
N THR A 67 -3.08 -21.92 -3.34
CA THR A 67 -4.52 -21.78 -3.63
C THR A 67 -5.34 -21.21 -2.48
N ASP A 68 -4.85 -21.37 -1.24
CA ASP A 68 -5.57 -20.95 -0.03
C ASP A 68 -4.61 -20.76 1.15
N GLY A 69 -5.15 -20.25 2.26
CA GLY A 69 -4.46 -20.17 3.54
C GLY A 69 -3.22 -19.25 3.57
N ALA A 70 -3.09 -18.32 2.63
CA ALA A 70 -1.93 -17.45 2.53
C ALA A 70 -2.29 -15.98 2.30
N ILE A 71 -1.40 -15.11 2.80
CA ILE A 71 -1.38 -13.68 2.52
C ILE A 71 -0.11 -13.41 1.72
N ILE A 72 -0.25 -12.79 0.54
CA ILE A 72 0.87 -12.37 -0.31
C ILE A 72 0.92 -10.85 -0.31
N ILE A 73 2.03 -10.29 0.15
CA ILE A 73 2.28 -8.84 0.17
C ILE A 73 3.26 -8.55 -0.96
N ALA A 74 2.80 -7.82 -1.97
CA ALA A 74 3.60 -7.50 -3.16
C ALA A 74 3.42 -6.04 -3.58
N GLY A 75 4.46 -5.41 -4.12
CA GLY A 75 4.41 -4.09 -4.76
C GLY A 75 4.29 -4.21 -6.28
N SER A 76 3.93 -3.16 -6.97
CA SER A 76 3.75 -1.76 -6.59
C SER A 76 2.37 -1.50 -5.97
N GLY A 77 2.29 -0.41 -5.15
CA GLY A 77 1.06 -0.06 -4.44
C GLY A 77 -0.12 0.30 -5.35
N MET A 78 0.11 0.85 -6.53
CA MET A 78 -0.94 1.19 -7.52
C MET A 78 -1.14 0.09 -8.58
N CYS A 79 -0.54 -1.07 -8.40
CA CYS A 79 -0.62 -2.22 -9.31
C CYS A 79 -0.17 -1.90 -10.76
N THR A 80 0.76 -0.96 -10.95
CA THR A 80 1.26 -0.54 -12.27
C THR A 80 2.53 -1.25 -12.70
N GLY A 81 3.11 -2.07 -11.84
CA GLY A 81 4.35 -2.81 -12.09
C GLY A 81 4.67 -3.75 -10.95
N GLY A 82 5.82 -4.43 -11.06
CA GLY A 82 6.30 -5.35 -10.02
C GLY A 82 5.55 -6.68 -9.97
N ARG A 83 5.84 -7.45 -8.92
CA ARG A 83 5.35 -8.82 -8.77
C ARG A 83 3.84 -8.91 -8.55
N ILE A 84 3.22 -7.86 -8.01
CA ILE A 84 1.76 -7.79 -7.83
C ILE A 84 1.00 -8.00 -9.15
N MET A 85 1.55 -7.52 -10.27
CA MET A 85 0.92 -7.71 -11.58
C MET A 85 0.78 -9.19 -11.94
N HIS A 86 1.80 -10.00 -11.63
CA HIS A 86 1.77 -11.45 -11.87
C HIS A 86 0.74 -12.13 -10.96
N HIS A 87 0.70 -11.77 -9.67
CA HIS A 87 -0.30 -12.32 -8.75
C HIS A 87 -1.72 -11.96 -9.16
N LEU A 88 -1.97 -10.72 -9.57
CA LEU A 88 -3.29 -10.31 -10.07
C LEU A 88 -3.69 -11.08 -11.33
N LYS A 89 -2.77 -11.25 -12.29
CA LYS A 89 -3.02 -12.05 -13.50
C LYS A 89 -3.48 -13.47 -13.16
N HIS A 90 -2.82 -14.12 -12.20
CA HIS A 90 -3.08 -15.51 -11.86
C HIS A 90 -4.23 -15.73 -10.86
N LYS A 91 -4.67 -14.68 -10.15
CA LYS A 91 -5.57 -14.85 -8.99
C LYS A 91 -6.87 -14.05 -9.04
N LEU A 92 -6.97 -12.99 -9.88
CA LEU A 92 -8.18 -12.15 -9.95
C LEU A 92 -9.44 -12.89 -10.39
N TRP A 93 -9.31 -13.91 -11.23
CA TRP A 93 -10.44 -14.65 -11.77
C TRP A 93 -11.17 -15.54 -10.75
N SER A 94 -10.60 -15.77 -9.60
CA SER A 94 -11.16 -16.65 -8.56
C SER A 94 -11.94 -15.88 -7.50
N LYS A 95 -13.20 -16.25 -7.29
CA LYS A 95 -14.06 -15.70 -6.23
C LYS A 95 -13.58 -15.99 -4.81
N LYS A 96 -12.65 -16.95 -4.64
CA LYS A 96 -12.09 -17.32 -3.33
C LYS A 96 -11.00 -16.36 -2.87
N ASN A 97 -10.48 -15.55 -3.79
CA ASN A 97 -9.37 -14.65 -3.52
C ASN A 97 -9.88 -13.27 -3.06
N HIS A 98 -9.06 -12.63 -2.25
CA HIS A 98 -9.28 -11.27 -1.76
C HIS A 98 -8.09 -10.41 -2.17
N VAL A 99 -8.37 -9.24 -2.71
CA VAL A 99 -7.36 -8.20 -2.96
C VAL A 99 -7.59 -7.11 -1.93
N VAL A 100 -6.54 -6.78 -1.17
CA VAL A 100 -6.59 -5.72 -0.16
C VAL A 100 -5.72 -4.57 -0.61
N ILE A 101 -6.35 -3.44 -0.89
CA ILE A 101 -5.69 -2.18 -1.26
C ILE A 101 -5.52 -1.34 0.00
N VAL A 102 -4.28 -1.00 0.33
CA VAL A 102 -3.93 -0.30 1.58
C VAL A 102 -3.53 1.16 1.38
N GLY A 103 -3.53 1.64 0.13
CA GLY A 103 -3.14 3.00 -0.21
C GLY A 103 -4.00 3.60 -1.32
N TYR A 104 -3.77 4.88 -1.57
CA TYR A 104 -4.44 5.62 -2.63
C TYR A 104 -4.17 5.01 -4.01
N GLN A 105 -5.18 5.05 -4.89
CA GLN A 105 -5.10 4.57 -6.25
C GLN A 105 -5.42 5.72 -7.22
N ALA A 106 -4.43 6.15 -7.98
CA ALA A 106 -4.57 7.23 -8.95
C ALA A 106 -5.42 6.80 -10.17
N ILE A 107 -6.15 7.74 -10.75
CA ILE A 107 -6.88 7.55 -12.00
C ILE A 107 -5.93 7.03 -13.09
N GLY A 108 -6.38 6.06 -13.87
CA GLY A 108 -5.59 5.43 -14.94
C GLY A 108 -4.70 4.27 -14.49
N THR A 109 -4.68 3.91 -13.19
CA THR A 109 -3.93 2.76 -12.68
C THR A 109 -4.79 1.50 -12.62
N LEU A 110 -4.15 0.32 -12.69
CA LEU A 110 -4.85 -0.95 -12.51
C LEU A 110 -5.49 -1.04 -11.11
N GLY A 111 -4.81 -0.59 -10.08
CA GLY A 111 -5.35 -0.56 -8.72
C GLY A 111 -6.63 0.26 -8.62
N ARG A 112 -6.72 1.40 -9.35
CA ARG A 112 -7.94 2.20 -9.42
C ARG A 112 -9.08 1.46 -10.11
N LEU A 113 -8.82 0.78 -11.21
CA LEU A 113 -9.84 -0.05 -11.87
C LEU A 113 -10.40 -1.14 -10.95
N LEU A 114 -9.54 -1.75 -10.13
CA LEU A 114 -9.97 -2.74 -9.14
C LEU A 114 -10.84 -2.13 -8.04
N VAL A 115 -10.48 -0.96 -7.52
CA VAL A 115 -11.26 -0.22 -6.52
C VAL A 115 -12.61 0.20 -7.08
N ASP A 116 -12.65 0.66 -8.33
CA ASP A 116 -13.87 1.04 -9.05
C ASP A 116 -14.69 -0.19 -9.53
N ARG A 117 -14.26 -1.41 -9.15
CA ARG A 117 -14.95 -2.67 -9.43
C ARG A 117 -15.14 -2.96 -10.92
N ALA A 118 -14.16 -2.62 -11.75
CA ALA A 118 -14.15 -3.01 -13.16
C ALA A 118 -14.34 -4.54 -13.28
N PRO A 119 -15.27 -5.03 -14.12
CA PRO A 119 -15.53 -6.47 -14.24
C PRO A 119 -14.41 -7.22 -14.96
N MET A 120 -13.64 -6.50 -15.78
CA MET A 120 -12.50 -7.00 -16.55
C MET A 120 -11.36 -5.99 -16.50
N VAL A 121 -10.14 -6.49 -16.47
CA VAL A 121 -8.92 -5.66 -16.55
C VAL A 121 -7.92 -6.29 -17.49
N LYS A 122 -7.04 -5.47 -18.09
CA LYS A 122 -5.99 -5.95 -18.99
C LYS A 122 -4.65 -6.00 -18.24
N ILE A 123 -4.02 -7.17 -18.20
CA ILE A 123 -2.73 -7.38 -17.52
C ILE A 123 -1.79 -8.12 -18.49
N PHE A 124 -0.67 -7.50 -18.83
CA PHE A 124 0.32 -8.02 -19.80
C PHE A 124 -0.31 -8.41 -21.15
N GLY A 125 -1.31 -7.65 -21.60
CA GLY A 125 -2.01 -7.89 -22.86
C GLY A 125 -3.22 -8.82 -22.75
N ASP A 126 -3.36 -9.60 -21.69
CA ASP A 126 -4.47 -10.54 -21.48
C ASP A 126 -5.64 -9.87 -20.75
N GLU A 127 -6.86 -10.19 -21.15
CA GLU A 127 -8.09 -9.79 -20.46
C GLU A 127 -8.39 -10.75 -19.30
N ILE A 128 -8.45 -10.20 -18.11
CA ILE A 128 -8.65 -10.97 -16.86
C ILE A 128 -9.96 -10.55 -16.20
N ALA A 129 -10.86 -11.51 -15.98
CA ALA A 129 -12.10 -11.27 -15.25
C ALA A 129 -11.80 -10.99 -13.77
N VAL A 130 -12.36 -9.91 -13.24
CA VAL A 130 -12.24 -9.56 -11.81
C VAL A 130 -13.39 -10.22 -11.05
N ARG A 131 -13.11 -11.39 -10.49
CA ARG A 131 -14.06 -12.15 -9.64
C ARG A 131 -13.63 -12.16 -8.18
N ALA A 132 -12.36 -11.85 -7.89
CA ALA A 132 -11.85 -11.69 -6.54
C ALA A 132 -12.58 -10.55 -5.81
N GLN A 133 -12.71 -10.67 -4.50
CA GLN A 133 -13.27 -9.61 -3.68
C GLN A 133 -12.21 -8.53 -3.47
N VAL A 134 -12.54 -7.27 -3.80
CA VAL A 134 -11.64 -6.13 -3.62
C VAL A 134 -12.05 -5.36 -2.37
N HIS A 135 -11.09 -5.15 -1.47
CA HIS A 135 -11.24 -4.42 -0.22
C HIS A 135 -10.28 -3.24 -0.19
N THR A 136 -10.75 -2.11 0.34
CA THR A 136 -9.91 -0.93 0.60
C THR A 136 -9.79 -0.71 2.10
N LEU A 137 -8.57 -0.55 2.59
CA LEU A 137 -8.29 -0.20 3.97
C LEU A 137 -7.67 1.19 4.03
N GLY A 138 -8.40 2.14 4.59
CA GLY A 138 -7.85 3.45 4.97
C GLY A 138 -7.06 3.35 6.29
N GLY A 139 -6.23 4.35 6.58
CA GLY A 139 -5.51 4.44 7.86
C GLY A 139 -4.07 3.93 7.85
N PHE A 140 -3.59 3.38 6.73
CA PHE A 140 -2.16 3.06 6.56
C PHE A 140 -1.38 4.18 5.84
N SER A 141 -2.05 5.27 5.44
CA SER A 141 -1.41 6.40 4.80
C SER A 141 -0.75 7.31 5.85
N ALA A 142 0.51 7.67 5.60
CA ALA A 142 1.23 8.69 6.35
C ALA A 142 1.24 10.06 5.64
N HIS A 143 0.45 10.23 4.57
CA HIS A 143 0.34 11.51 3.89
C HIS A 143 -0.44 12.51 4.75
N ALA A 144 -0.01 13.76 4.71
CA ALA A 144 -0.72 14.85 5.35
C ALA A 144 -2.13 15.00 4.78
N GLY A 145 -3.12 15.13 5.65
CA GLY A 145 -4.48 15.49 5.27
C GLY A 145 -4.61 16.98 4.95
N GLN A 146 -5.77 17.37 4.41
CA GLN A 146 -6.02 18.75 4.01
C GLN A 146 -5.80 19.75 5.15
N ASP A 147 -6.26 19.42 6.37
CA ASP A 147 -6.08 20.29 7.55
C ASP A 147 -4.61 20.49 7.91
N GLN A 148 -3.82 19.41 7.83
CA GLN A 148 -2.39 19.45 8.11
C GLN A 148 -1.62 20.26 7.05
N LEU A 149 -2.04 20.22 5.78
CA LEU A 149 -1.45 21.06 4.72
C LEU A 149 -1.76 22.54 4.94
N ILE A 150 -2.98 22.87 5.37
CA ILE A 150 -3.38 24.23 5.72
C ILE A 150 -2.58 24.72 6.94
N ASP A 151 -2.51 23.91 7.99
CA ASP A 151 -1.75 24.26 9.19
C ASP A 151 -0.26 24.49 8.86
N TRP A 152 0.36 23.59 8.09
CA TRP A 152 1.75 23.75 7.66
C TRP A 152 1.98 25.07 6.92
N THR A 153 1.08 25.47 6.01
CA THR A 153 1.22 26.71 5.27
C THR A 153 0.97 27.96 6.13
N SER A 154 0.25 27.83 7.25
CA SER A 154 0.01 28.94 8.18
C SER A 154 1.29 29.49 8.80
N HIS A 155 2.34 28.68 8.83
CA HIS A 155 3.65 29.04 9.38
C HIS A 155 4.49 29.93 8.45
N PHE A 156 4.11 30.08 7.18
CA PHE A 156 4.78 31.03 6.29
C PHE A 156 4.40 32.47 6.63
N ARG A 157 5.41 33.25 7.00
CA ARG A 157 5.25 34.66 7.39
C ARG A 157 5.32 35.58 6.18
N SER A 158 4.99 36.88 6.38
CA SER A 158 5.06 37.90 5.34
C SER A 158 6.52 38.20 4.93
N PRO A 159 6.84 38.35 3.60
CA PRO A 159 5.91 38.16 2.50
C PRO A 159 5.63 36.67 2.28
N ARG A 160 4.36 36.32 2.06
CA ARG A 160 3.98 34.92 1.78
C ARG A 160 4.51 34.45 0.43
N PRO A 161 5.06 33.23 0.32
CA PRO A 161 5.52 32.70 -0.93
C PRO A 161 4.34 32.41 -1.87
N ARG A 162 4.60 32.40 -3.18
CA ARG A 162 3.64 31.88 -4.15
C ARG A 162 3.51 30.38 -3.95
N LEU A 163 2.27 29.89 -3.81
CA LEU A 163 1.97 28.48 -3.60
C LEU A 163 1.60 27.82 -4.93
N PHE A 164 2.22 26.66 -5.21
CA PHE A 164 1.89 25.79 -6.34
C PHE A 164 1.42 24.45 -5.81
N LEU A 165 0.24 24.02 -6.24
CA LEU A 165 -0.30 22.69 -5.92
C LEU A 165 0.10 21.72 -7.03
N VAL A 166 0.73 20.62 -6.67
CA VAL A 166 1.21 19.59 -7.60
C VAL A 166 0.92 18.20 -7.05
N HIS A 167 0.99 17.19 -7.90
CA HIS A 167 0.90 15.79 -7.49
C HIS A 167 -0.45 15.41 -6.85
N GLY A 168 -1.54 15.98 -7.36
CA GLY A 168 -2.91 15.67 -6.94
C GLY A 168 -3.84 15.54 -8.14
N GLU A 169 -5.00 14.93 -7.93
CA GLU A 169 -6.09 14.97 -8.91
C GLU A 169 -6.68 16.40 -8.98
N LEU A 170 -7.12 16.78 -10.16
CA LEU A 170 -7.54 18.17 -10.42
C LEU A 170 -8.61 18.65 -9.43
N ASP A 171 -9.62 17.82 -9.18
CA ASP A 171 -10.72 18.16 -8.26
C ASP A 171 -10.22 18.36 -6.83
N ALA A 172 -9.30 17.52 -6.38
CA ALA A 172 -8.68 17.62 -5.06
C ALA A 172 -7.80 18.88 -4.95
N MET A 173 -7.01 19.19 -5.99
CA MET A 173 -6.20 20.41 -6.03
C MET A 173 -7.08 21.65 -6.04
N GLN A 174 -8.18 21.68 -6.80
CA GLN A 174 -9.13 22.79 -6.83
C GLN A 174 -9.81 23.00 -5.47
N ALA A 175 -10.25 21.92 -4.82
CA ALA A 175 -10.84 22.01 -3.48
C ALA A 175 -9.84 22.58 -2.46
N LEU A 176 -8.59 22.13 -2.51
CA LEU A 176 -7.54 22.65 -1.65
C LEU A 176 -7.21 24.11 -1.96
N GLN A 177 -7.13 24.48 -3.25
CA GLN A 177 -6.92 25.87 -3.67
C GLN A 177 -8.03 26.81 -3.15
N GLN A 178 -9.30 26.42 -3.30
CA GLN A 178 -10.43 27.21 -2.79
C GLN A 178 -10.35 27.39 -1.28
N ARG A 179 -9.91 26.39 -0.57
CA ARG A 179 -9.71 26.47 0.86
C ARG A 179 -8.58 27.42 1.23
N PHE A 180 -7.45 27.38 0.52
CA PHE A 180 -6.34 28.33 0.71
C PHE A 180 -6.78 29.78 0.48
N VAL A 181 -7.49 30.05 -0.62
CA VAL A 181 -7.98 31.41 -0.94
C VAL A 181 -8.94 31.95 0.14
N ARG A 182 -9.75 31.06 0.73
CA ARG A 182 -10.68 31.43 1.79
C ARG A 182 -10.01 31.72 3.13
N GLU A 183 -9.06 30.88 3.53
CA GLU A 183 -8.42 30.94 4.85
C GLU A 183 -7.18 31.84 4.87
N TYR A 184 -6.60 32.10 3.70
CA TYR A 184 -5.41 32.95 3.52
C TYR A 184 -5.57 33.90 2.32
N PRO A 185 -6.49 34.89 2.40
CA PRO A 185 -6.73 35.84 1.33
C PRO A 185 -5.53 36.75 1.01
#